data_d0dfcdd9bd2d5915205fb69db83be0d1
#
_entry.id   d0dfcdd9bd2d5915205fb69db83be0d1
#
_cell.length_a   1.000
_cell.length_b   1.000
_cell.length_c   1.000
_cell.angle_alpha   90.00
_cell.angle_beta   90.00
_cell.angle_gamma   90.00
#
_symmetry.space_group_name_H-M   'P 1'
#
loop_
_entity.id
_entity.type
_entity.pdbx_description
1 polymer ?
#
loop_
_entity_poly.entity_id
_entity_poly.type
_entity_poly.pdbx_seq_one_letter_code
_entity_poly.pdbx_strand_id
1 'polypeptide(L)'
;IQVQNVYDLVLKNELQTLREYKDGASIRTASKMVENDFKLNGYDLVHSLGHGVGLDIHEMPFINGKNDNTLKANMVVTNEPGIYIPGNFGVRIEDTVLITKSGCINLTKSDKNYIIVDNGTWFI
;
A
#
# COMPACT_ATOMS: atom_id res chain seq x y z
N ILE A 1 2.52 -12.99 -17.62
CA ILE A 1 2.31 -13.82 -16.42
C ILE A 1 3.06 -13.23 -15.22
N GLN A 2 4.34 -12.86 -15.40
CA GLN A 2 5.09 -12.25 -14.31
C GLN A 2 4.45 -10.93 -13.81
N VAL A 3 4.02 -10.09 -14.74
CA VAL A 3 3.38 -8.81 -14.40
C VAL A 3 2.12 -9.06 -13.57
N GLN A 4 1.28 -10.01 -14.00
CA GLN A 4 0.06 -10.33 -13.29
C GLN A 4 0.34 -10.93 -11.91
N ASN A 5 1.32 -11.81 -11.79
CA ASN A 5 1.71 -12.40 -10.50
C ASN A 5 2.20 -11.32 -9.52
N VAL A 6 3.00 -10.37 -10.00
CA VAL A 6 3.46 -9.25 -9.18
C VAL A 6 2.28 -8.34 -8.81
N TYR A 7 1.39 -8.06 -9.76
CA TYR A 7 0.18 -7.27 -9.49
C TYR A 7 -0.66 -7.92 -8.38
N ASP A 8 -0.91 -9.21 -8.49
CA ASP A 8 -1.71 -9.95 -7.51
C ASP A 8 -1.05 -9.94 -6.12
N LEU A 9 0.28 -10.05 -6.05
CA LEU A 9 1.01 -9.98 -4.79
C LEU A 9 0.92 -8.60 -4.16
N VAL A 10 1.07 -7.55 -4.95
CA VAL A 10 0.94 -6.16 -4.48
C VAL A 10 -0.49 -5.91 -4.00
N LEU A 11 -1.49 -6.32 -4.77
CA LEU A 11 -2.90 -6.15 -4.41
C LEU A 11 -3.25 -6.89 -3.12
N LYS A 12 -2.79 -8.13 -2.97
CA LYS A 12 -3.00 -8.91 -1.74
C LYS A 12 -2.49 -8.14 -0.51
N ASN A 13 -1.29 -7.59 -0.61
CA ASN A 13 -0.68 -6.86 0.50
C ASN A 13 -1.36 -5.53 0.75
N GLU A 14 -1.80 -4.84 -0.29
CA GLU A 14 -2.56 -3.59 -0.15
C GLU A 14 -3.88 -3.85 0.57
N LEU A 15 -4.64 -4.85 0.17
CA LEU A 15 -5.91 -5.21 0.81
C LEU A 15 -5.72 -5.67 2.24
N GLN A 16 -4.67 -6.44 2.52
CA GLN A 16 -4.36 -6.91 3.87
C GLN A 16 -4.00 -5.74 4.79
N THR A 17 -3.23 -4.78 4.30
CA THR A 17 -2.86 -3.57 5.04
C THR A 17 -4.11 -2.74 5.39
N LEU A 18 -5.06 -2.62 4.49
CA LEU A 18 -6.31 -1.90 4.79
C LEU A 18 -7.05 -2.50 6.00
N ARG A 19 -6.97 -3.81 6.19
CA ARG A 19 -7.58 -4.48 7.35
C ARG A 19 -6.85 -4.19 8.66
N GLU A 20 -5.56 -3.89 8.58
CA GLU A 20 -4.73 -3.60 9.76
C GLU A 20 -4.80 -2.13 10.17
N TYR A 21 -5.13 -1.22 9.24
CA TYR A 21 -5.16 0.20 9.51
C TYR A 21 -6.37 0.58 10.37
N LYS A 22 -6.08 1.02 11.59
CA LYS A 22 -7.07 1.52 12.55
C LYS A 22 -6.36 2.28 13.66
N ASP A 23 -7.13 2.97 14.48
CA ASP A 23 -6.59 3.63 15.69
C ASP A 23 -5.87 2.61 16.57
N GLY A 24 -4.67 2.93 16.98
CA GLY A 24 -3.83 2.08 17.82
C GLY A 24 -3.04 1.02 17.08
N ALA A 25 -3.20 0.87 15.77
CA ALA A 25 -2.44 -0.10 15.00
C ALA A 25 -0.94 0.25 15.00
N SER A 26 -0.09 -0.75 15.19
CA SER A 26 1.36 -0.57 15.12
C SER A 26 1.80 -0.30 13.69
N ILE A 27 2.41 0.86 13.49
CA ILE A 27 2.96 1.25 12.17
C ILE A 27 4.04 0.26 11.74
N ARG A 28 4.95 -0.10 12.66
CA ARG A 28 6.00 -1.07 12.37
C ARG A 28 5.43 -2.41 11.94
N THR A 29 4.44 -2.93 12.67
CA THR A 29 3.85 -4.24 12.36
C THR A 29 3.18 -4.24 10.99
N ALA A 30 2.43 -3.20 10.65
CA ALA A 30 1.80 -3.08 9.34
C ALA A 30 2.83 -3.13 8.21
N SER A 31 3.91 -2.36 8.34
CA SER A 31 4.98 -2.34 7.34
C SER A 31 5.71 -3.68 7.27
N LYS A 32 6.05 -4.27 8.42
CA LYS A 32 6.77 -5.55 8.46
C LYS A 32 5.99 -6.70 7.85
N MET A 33 4.67 -6.70 7.96
CA MET A 33 3.84 -7.72 7.30
C MET A 33 4.04 -7.70 5.79
N VAL A 34 4.04 -6.52 5.17
CA VAL A 34 4.26 -6.37 3.73
C VAL A 34 5.70 -6.72 3.36
N GLU A 35 6.67 -6.19 4.11
CA GLU A 35 8.10 -6.47 3.87
C GLU A 35 8.36 -7.98 3.90
N ASN A 36 7.81 -8.69 4.87
CA ASN A 36 8.02 -10.12 5.03
C ASN A 36 7.37 -10.94 3.90
N ASP A 37 6.14 -10.61 3.50
CA ASP A 37 5.48 -11.33 2.42
C ASP A 37 6.16 -11.08 1.08
N PHE A 38 6.60 -9.85 0.82
CA PHE A 38 7.39 -9.54 -0.37
C PHE A 38 8.68 -10.36 -0.38
N LYS A 39 9.38 -10.41 0.75
CA LYS A 39 10.66 -11.12 0.87
C LYS A 39 10.50 -12.63 0.65
N LEU A 40 9.42 -13.23 1.15
CA LEU A 40 9.11 -14.63 0.92
C LEU A 40 8.93 -14.95 -0.57
N ASN A 41 8.55 -13.97 -1.36
CA ASN A 41 8.35 -14.10 -2.80
C ASN A 41 9.54 -13.57 -3.63
N GLY A 42 10.65 -13.23 -2.98
CA GLY A 42 11.88 -12.80 -3.64
C GLY A 42 11.95 -11.31 -3.96
N TYR A 43 11.14 -10.48 -3.31
CA TYR A 43 11.09 -9.03 -3.54
C TYR A 43 11.32 -8.24 -2.25
N ASP A 44 11.66 -6.96 -2.41
CA ASP A 44 11.81 -6.03 -1.29
C ASP A 44 10.79 -4.90 -1.40
N LEU A 45 10.34 -4.41 -0.24
CA LEU A 45 9.63 -3.13 -0.17
C LEU A 45 10.70 -2.02 -0.09
N VAL A 46 10.90 -1.30 -1.19
CA VAL A 46 12.02 -0.36 -1.32
C VAL A 46 11.70 1.08 -0.93
N HIS A 47 10.48 1.33 -0.47
CA HIS A 47 10.04 2.64 0.04
C HIS A 47 9.11 2.44 1.22
N SER A 48 8.74 3.53 1.89
CA SER A 48 7.74 3.45 2.96
C SER A 48 6.43 2.88 2.43
N LEU A 49 5.74 2.10 3.26
CA LEU A 49 4.43 1.54 2.92
C LEU A 49 3.40 2.65 2.69
N GLY A 50 3.56 3.77 3.38
CA GLY A 50 2.69 4.93 3.24
C GLY A 50 3.21 6.11 4.04
N HIS A 51 2.41 7.18 4.05
CA HIS A 51 2.73 8.44 4.74
C HIS A 51 1.47 9.20 5.06
N GLY A 52 1.58 10.16 5.98
CA GLY A 52 0.52 11.12 6.24
C GLY A 52 0.29 12.05 5.04
N VAL A 53 -0.92 12.51 4.91
CA VAL A 53 -1.34 13.49 3.90
C VAL A 53 -2.10 14.61 4.59
N GLY A 54 -1.75 15.85 4.29
CA GLY A 54 -2.42 17.01 4.82
C GLY A 54 -2.26 18.19 3.87
N LEU A 55 -1.81 19.33 4.38
CA LEU A 55 -1.46 20.46 3.53
C LEU A 55 -0.28 20.11 2.63
N ASP A 56 0.63 19.29 3.13
CA ASP A 56 1.72 18.73 2.33
C ASP A 56 1.33 17.37 1.80
N ILE A 57 1.83 17.03 0.62
CA ILE A 57 1.59 15.72 0.01
C ILE A 57 2.24 14.60 0.83
N HIS A 58 3.38 14.86 1.43
CA HIS A 58 4.08 13.94 2.32
C HIS A 58 4.26 14.60 3.66
N GLU A 59 3.65 14.05 4.69
CA GLU A 59 3.87 14.49 6.06
C GLU A 59 3.80 13.29 7.01
N MET A 60 4.19 13.52 8.27
CA MET A 60 4.17 12.44 9.27
C MET A 60 2.74 11.94 9.52
N PRO A 61 2.56 10.67 9.85
CA PRO A 61 3.61 9.69 10.10
C PRO A 61 4.13 9.07 8.79
N PHE A 62 5.39 8.62 8.80
CA PHE A 62 5.92 7.77 7.74
C PHE A 62 5.75 6.31 8.16
N ILE A 63 5.09 5.53 7.32
CA ILE A 63 4.72 4.15 7.64
C ILE A 63 5.80 3.23 7.10
N ASN A 64 6.72 2.87 7.98
CA ASN A 64 7.84 1.99 7.66
C ASN A 64 8.21 1.13 8.87
N GLY A 65 9.09 0.16 8.65
CA GLY A 65 9.48 -0.81 9.66
C GLY A 65 10.36 -0.27 10.79
N LYS A 66 10.70 1.02 10.78
CA LYS A 66 11.48 1.68 11.83
C LYS A 66 10.64 2.58 12.73
N ASN A 67 9.38 2.80 12.39
CA ASN A 67 8.50 3.68 13.14
C ASN A 67 7.78 2.91 14.24
N ASP A 68 8.11 3.21 15.49
CA ASP A 68 7.53 2.56 16.67
C ASP A 68 6.19 3.13 17.12
N ASN A 69 5.69 4.16 16.44
CA ASN A 69 4.43 4.80 16.81
C ASN A 69 3.22 3.98 16.32
N THR A 70 2.05 4.41 16.75
CA THR A 70 0.78 3.83 16.30
C THR A 70 0.02 4.81 15.43
N LEU A 71 -0.86 4.29 14.58
CA LEU A 71 -1.84 5.11 13.87
C LEU A 71 -2.88 5.64 14.87
N LYS A 72 -3.43 6.81 14.57
CA LYS A 72 -4.46 7.43 15.40
C LYS A 72 -5.67 7.82 14.56
N ALA A 73 -6.85 7.69 15.14
CA ALA A 73 -8.09 8.14 14.52
C ALA A 73 -7.96 9.58 14.03
N ASN A 74 -8.56 9.87 12.90
CA ASN A 74 -8.55 11.15 12.17
C ASN A 74 -7.28 11.44 11.38
N MET A 75 -6.27 10.56 11.42
CA MET A 75 -5.16 10.65 10.47
C MET A 75 -5.64 10.30 9.07
N VAL A 76 -5.14 11.01 8.07
CA VAL A 76 -5.26 10.65 6.66
C VAL A 76 -3.88 10.17 6.22
N VAL A 77 -3.81 8.92 5.77
CA VAL A 77 -2.55 8.29 5.40
C VAL A 77 -2.71 7.52 4.09
N THR A 78 -1.59 7.25 3.43
CA THR A 78 -1.59 6.40 2.25
C THR A 78 -1.25 4.96 2.62
N ASN A 79 -1.65 4.05 1.74
CA ASN A 79 -1.27 2.65 1.73
C ASN A 79 -0.87 2.34 0.30
N GLU A 80 0.44 2.16 0.06
CA GLU A 80 0.96 2.17 -1.31
C GLU A 80 2.10 1.16 -1.51
N PRO A 81 1.86 -0.13 -1.22
CA PRO A 81 2.88 -1.14 -1.48
C PRO A 81 3.22 -1.20 -2.97
N GLY A 82 4.48 -1.44 -3.26
CA GLY A 82 4.93 -1.54 -4.64
C GLY A 82 6.14 -2.47 -4.79
N ILE A 83 6.23 -3.09 -5.95
CA ILE A 83 7.36 -3.92 -6.37
C ILE A 83 7.86 -3.39 -7.70
N TYR A 84 9.17 -3.20 -7.81
CA TYR A 84 9.79 -2.61 -8.98
C TYR A 84 10.90 -3.52 -9.48
N ILE A 85 10.85 -3.87 -10.78
CA ILE A 85 11.83 -4.73 -11.41
C ILE A 85 12.61 -3.87 -12.39
N PRO A 86 13.84 -3.44 -12.02
CA PRO A 86 14.62 -2.49 -12.81
C PRO A 86 14.77 -2.93 -14.26
N GLY A 87 14.55 -1.98 -15.19
CA GLY A 87 14.64 -2.22 -16.61
C GLY A 87 13.49 -3.02 -17.22
N ASN A 88 12.48 -3.36 -16.44
CA ASN A 88 11.36 -4.19 -16.90
C ASN A 88 10.01 -3.52 -16.62
N PHE A 89 9.53 -3.55 -15.38
CA PHE A 89 8.26 -2.93 -14.99
C PHE A 89 8.22 -2.68 -13.48
N GLY A 90 7.18 -1.98 -13.04
CA GLY A 90 6.86 -1.83 -11.63
C GLY A 90 5.36 -1.85 -11.42
N VAL A 91 4.93 -2.22 -10.22
CA VAL A 91 3.53 -2.19 -9.81
C VAL A 91 3.44 -1.52 -8.45
N ARG A 92 2.58 -0.49 -8.35
CA ARG A 92 2.19 0.12 -7.07
C ARG A 92 0.68 0.27 -7.07
N ILE A 93 0.05 -0.15 -6.00
CA ILE A 93 -1.38 0.05 -5.79
C ILE A 93 -1.53 0.92 -4.56
N GLU A 94 -2.21 2.05 -4.72
CA GLU A 94 -2.24 3.09 -3.69
C GLU A 94 -3.67 3.51 -3.38
N ASP A 95 -3.97 3.55 -2.09
CA ASP A 95 -5.18 4.15 -1.55
C ASP A 95 -4.82 5.24 -0.54
N THR A 96 -5.62 6.29 -0.49
CA THR A 96 -5.59 7.27 0.60
C THR A 96 -6.77 6.98 1.52
N VAL A 97 -6.49 6.84 2.81
CA VAL A 97 -7.50 6.39 3.77
C VAL A 97 -7.58 7.31 4.98
N LEU A 98 -8.77 7.41 5.56
CA LEU A 98 -9.01 8.06 6.85
C LEU A 98 -9.03 6.98 7.93
N ILE A 99 -8.15 7.13 8.92
CA ILE A 99 -8.10 6.22 10.07
C ILE A 99 -9.27 6.51 11.00
N THR A 100 -9.98 5.45 11.38
CA THR A 100 -11.07 5.52 12.36
C THR A 100 -10.75 4.67 13.58
N LYS A 101 -11.60 4.72 14.60
CA LYS A 101 -11.39 3.93 15.82
C LYS A 101 -11.43 2.43 15.60
N SER A 102 -12.20 1.96 14.64
CA SER A 102 -12.40 0.53 14.41
C SER A 102 -11.84 0.03 13.07
N GLY A 103 -11.30 0.92 12.24
CA GLY A 103 -10.78 0.55 10.91
C GLY A 103 -10.32 1.76 10.15
N CYS A 104 -10.58 1.79 8.85
CA CYS A 104 -10.29 2.94 8.01
C CYS A 104 -11.37 3.09 6.93
N ILE A 105 -11.49 4.30 6.43
CA ILE A 105 -12.39 4.62 5.30
C ILE A 105 -11.51 4.87 4.09
N ASN A 106 -11.68 4.07 3.05
CA ASN A 106 -10.93 4.26 1.81
C ASN A 106 -11.52 5.41 1.00
N LEU A 107 -10.73 6.45 0.79
CA LEU A 107 -11.12 7.64 0.04
C LEU A 107 -10.88 7.48 -1.46
N THR A 108 -10.03 6.54 -1.86
CA THR A 108 -9.73 6.25 -3.25
C THR A 108 -10.75 5.28 -3.81
N LYS A 109 -11.43 5.64 -4.88
CA LYS A 109 -12.52 4.86 -5.46
C LYS A 109 -12.16 4.16 -6.77
N SER A 110 -10.89 4.20 -7.15
CA SER A 110 -10.41 3.55 -8.38
C SER A 110 -10.56 2.03 -8.29
N ASP A 111 -10.88 1.44 -9.44
CA ASP A 111 -10.98 -0.01 -9.59
C ASP A 111 -9.57 -0.63 -9.45
N LYS A 112 -9.48 -1.74 -8.73
CA LYS A 112 -8.23 -2.48 -8.52
C LYS A 112 -8.12 -3.75 -9.35
N ASN A 113 -9.06 -3.98 -10.25
CA ASN A 113 -8.97 -5.11 -11.18
C ASN A 113 -7.75 -4.94 -12.10
N TYR A 114 -7.16 -6.06 -12.47
CA TYR A 114 -6.07 -6.08 -13.43
C TYR A 114 -6.61 -5.76 -14.82
N ILE A 115 -6.28 -4.57 -15.32
CA ILE A 115 -6.78 -4.06 -16.59
C ILE A 115 -5.60 -3.94 -17.55
N ILE A 116 -5.75 -4.54 -18.74
CA ILE A 116 -4.77 -4.44 -19.81
C ILE A 116 -5.28 -3.40 -20.83
N VAL A 117 -4.42 -2.44 -21.15
CA VAL A 117 -4.70 -1.43 -22.16
C VAL A 117 -3.70 -1.63 -23.30
N ASP A 118 -4.21 -1.88 -24.49
CA ASP A 118 -3.38 -2.07 -25.69
C ASP A 118 -4.00 -1.27 -26.85
N ASN A 119 -3.20 -0.41 -27.48
CA ASN A 119 -3.63 0.44 -28.59
C ASN A 119 -4.92 1.21 -28.31
N GLY A 120 -5.10 1.64 -27.05
CA GLY A 120 -6.31 2.36 -26.64
C GLY A 120 -7.53 1.48 -26.37
N THR A 121 -7.39 0.17 -26.44
CA THR A 121 -8.44 -0.79 -26.11
C THR A 121 -8.22 -1.33 -24.70
N TRP A 122 -9.29 -1.47 -23.92
CA TRP A 122 -9.24 -1.97 -22.54
C TRP A 122 -9.63 -3.44 -22.50
N PHE A 123 -8.83 -4.24 -21.78
CA PHE A 123 -9.11 -5.65 -21.49
C PHE A 123 -9.10 -5.86 -19.98
N ILE A 124 -10.10 -6.57 -19.51
CA ILE A 124 -10.28 -6.85 -18.07
C ILE A 124 -10.08 -8.35 -17.83
#